data_622b8ee282ba235e5912e820aed1fe1d
#
_entry.id   622b8ee282ba235e5912e820aed1fe1d
#
_cell.length_a   1.000
_cell.length_b   1.000
_cell.length_c   1.000
_cell.angle_alpha   90.00
_cell.angle_beta   90.00
_cell.angle_gamma   90.00
#
_symmetry.space_group_name_H-M   'P 1'
#
loop_
_entity.id
_entity.type
_entity.pdbx_description
1 polymer ?
#
loop_
_entity_poly.entity_id
_entity_poly.type
_entity_poly.pdbx_seq_one_letter_code
_entity_poly.pdbx_strand_id
1 'polypeptide(L)'
;MKKKLSMVVFLSFALVFVACASKPLWKSEPNLQQASNDYFDATISPIYFFNAYKGFILNIHNKTPDSIEVDWSNTFYVYNGKKQGGFWFEGIPYGDKNKPAPSDIIAGVIFTKEIYPANLTTLSQLAGAYVHEEMKLGENGVHLTVKVEEKPISETLTLNFSDK
;
A
#
# COMPACT_ATOMS: atom_id res chain seq x y z
N MET A 1 -59.44 -4.76 25.77
CA MET A 1 -58.30 -5.71 25.64
C MET A 1 -57.67 -5.58 24.24
N LYS A 2 -57.05 -4.45 23.85
CA LYS A 2 -56.40 -4.29 22.52
C LYS A 2 -55.09 -3.46 22.53
N LYS A 3 -54.35 -3.43 23.64
CA LYS A 3 -53.10 -2.63 23.74
C LYS A 3 -51.82 -3.40 24.07
N LYS A 4 -51.81 -4.74 24.07
CA LYS A 4 -50.63 -5.55 24.44
C LYS A 4 -49.96 -6.26 23.25
N LEU A 5 -50.49 -6.15 22.04
CA LEU A 5 -49.92 -6.85 20.86
C LEU A 5 -48.92 -6.00 20.04
N SER A 6 -48.89 -4.68 20.29
CA SER A 6 -48.02 -3.78 19.51
C SER A 6 -46.59 -3.64 20.04
N MET A 7 -46.30 -4.13 21.26
CA MET A 7 -45.00 -3.96 21.90
C MET A 7 -44.02 -5.14 21.64
N VAL A 8 -44.54 -6.27 21.18
CA VAL A 8 -43.70 -7.46 20.91
C VAL A 8 -43.12 -7.43 19.52
N VAL A 9 -43.72 -6.72 18.58
CA VAL A 9 -43.22 -6.64 17.18
C VAL A 9 -42.04 -5.67 17.04
N PHE A 10 -41.91 -4.68 17.93
CA PHE A 10 -40.78 -3.73 17.87
C PHE A 10 -39.48 -4.25 18.48
N LEU A 11 -39.53 -5.31 19.29
CA LEU A 11 -38.33 -5.86 19.94
C LEU A 11 -37.58 -6.89 19.07
N SER A 12 -38.22 -7.40 18.01
CA SER A 12 -37.62 -8.40 17.11
C SER A 12 -36.85 -7.79 15.94
N PHE A 13 -36.88 -6.47 15.73
CA PHE A 13 -36.16 -5.82 14.61
C PHE A 13 -34.82 -5.22 14.99
N ALA A 14 -34.46 -5.24 16.28
CA ALA A 14 -33.22 -4.63 16.78
C ALA A 14 -32.00 -5.60 16.83
N LEU A 15 -32.11 -6.83 16.33
CA LEU A 15 -31.13 -7.90 16.56
C LEU A 15 -30.40 -8.40 15.28
N VAL A 16 -30.42 -7.66 14.17
CA VAL A 16 -29.82 -8.12 12.91
C VAL A 16 -28.70 -7.22 12.37
N PHE A 17 -28.11 -6.38 13.18
CA PHE A 17 -26.85 -5.72 12.83
C PHE A 17 -25.68 -6.23 13.69
N VAL A 18 -25.52 -7.53 13.78
CA VAL A 18 -24.19 -8.09 14.00
C VAL A 18 -23.47 -7.93 12.67
N ALA A 19 -22.79 -6.81 12.50
CA ALA A 19 -21.85 -6.63 11.43
C ALA A 19 -20.86 -7.81 11.50
N CYS A 20 -20.98 -8.76 10.58
CA CYS A 20 -19.93 -9.72 10.30
C CYS A 20 -18.74 -8.92 9.78
N ALA A 21 -17.93 -8.37 10.69
CA ALA A 21 -16.58 -7.98 10.38
C ALA A 21 -15.85 -9.28 10.03
N SER A 22 -15.86 -9.66 8.76
CA SER A 22 -15.09 -10.79 8.28
C SER A 22 -13.62 -10.50 8.62
N LYS A 23 -13.05 -11.34 9.50
CA LYS A 23 -11.61 -11.24 9.80
C LYS A 23 -10.87 -11.38 8.48
N PRO A 24 -9.83 -10.59 8.23
CA PRO A 24 -9.05 -10.74 7.02
C PRO A 24 -8.56 -12.17 6.91
N LEU A 25 -8.68 -12.76 5.72
CA LEU A 25 -8.25 -14.14 5.44
C LEU A 25 -6.71 -14.27 5.46
N TRP A 26 -6.02 -13.17 5.21
CA TRP A 26 -4.57 -13.10 5.15
C TRP A 26 -3.99 -12.29 6.30
N LYS A 27 -2.74 -12.57 6.65
CA LYS A 27 -1.94 -11.78 7.60
C LYS A 27 -0.63 -11.34 6.94
N SER A 28 -0.10 -10.20 7.39
CA SER A 28 1.23 -9.71 7.06
C SER A 28 2.12 -9.82 8.29
N GLU A 29 3.31 -10.34 8.12
CA GLU A 29 4.34 -10.41 9.16
C GLU A 29 5.68 -9.90 8.61
N PRO A 30 6.19 -8.78 9.15
CA PRO A 30 5.52 -7.84 10.07
C PRO A 30 4.37 -7.08 9.39
N ASN A 31 3.52 -6.40 10.18
CA ASN A 31 2.50 -5.49 9.65
C ASN A 31 3.09 -4.14 9.20
N LEU A 32 4.28 -3.81 9.67
CA LEU A 32 5.06 -2.63 9.32
C LEU A 32 6.53 -3.03 9.25
N GLN A 33 7.16 -2.77 8.12
CA GLN A 33 8.60 -2.90 7.94
C GLN A 33 9.24 -1.53 7.90
N GLN A 34 10.39 -1.39 8.54
CA GLN A 34 11.16 -0.14 8.59
C GLN A 34 12.60 -0.37 8.16
N ALA A 35 13.16 0.60 7.45
CA ALA A 35 14.58 0.77 7.21
C ALA A 35 14.99 2.19 7.64
N SER A 36 16.21 2.34 8.12
CA SER A 36 16.77 3.61 8.59
C SER A 36 18.24 3.69 8.23
N ASN A 37 18.66 4.84 7.71
CA ASN A 37 20.07 5.17 7.45
C ASN A 37 20.33 6.63 7.85
N ASP A 38 21.49 7.17 7.53
CA ASP A 38 21.88 8.53 7.93
C ASP A 38 21.05 9.63 7.23
N TYR A 39 20.37 9.31 6.13
CA TYR A 39 19.70 10.27 5.25
C TYR A 39 18.20 10.25 5.37
N PHE A 40 17.61 9.06 5.56
CA PHE A 40 16.17 8.92 5.67
C PHE A 40 15.75 7.71 6.51
N ASP A 41 14.53 7.78 7.02
CA ASP A 41 13.79 6.63 7.52
C ASP A 41 12.71 6.28 6.51
N ALA A 42 12.54 5.00 6.21
CA ALA A 42 11.46 4.53 5.33
C ALA A 42 10.64 3.44 6.01
N THR A 43 9.34 3.46 5.80
CA THR A 43 8.46 2.38 6.26
C THR A 43 7.51 1.94 5.15
N ILE A 44 7.16 0.66 5.15
CA ILE A 44 6.05 0.14 4.36
C ILE A 44 5.06 -0.59 5.25
N SER A 45 3.76 -0.43 4.95
CA SER A 45 2.68 -1.24 5.49
C SER A 45 1.77 -1.69 4.36
N PRO A 46 1.09 -2.85 4.46
CA PRO A 46 0.29 -3.35 3.36
C PRO A 46 -1.05 -2.62 3.25
N ILE A 47 -1.54 -2.40 2.03
CA ILE A 47 -2.90 -1.95 1.75
C ILE A 47 -3.78 -3.18 1.62
N TYR A 48 -4.73 -3.33 2.55
CA TYR A 48 -5.69 -4.44 2.57
C TYR A 48 -7.03 -3.97 2.03
N PHE A 49 -7.54 -4.65 0.99
CA PHE A 49 -8.81 -4.30 0.36
C PHE A 49 -9.49 -5.55 -0.21
N PHE A 50 -10.81 -5.73 0.09
CA PHE A 50 -11.59 -6.90 -0.35
C PHE A 50 -10.89 -8.25 -0.10
N ASN A 51 -10.51 -8.50 1.18
CA ASN A 51 -9.89 -9.75 1.64
C ASN A 51 -8.51 -10.09 1.04
N ALA A 52 -7.82 -9.14 0.42
CA ALA A 52 -6.49 -9.34 -0.13
C ALA A 52 -5.60 -8.10 0.03
N TYR A 53 -4.30 -8.29 -0.04
CA TYR A 53 -3.33 -7.21 -0.13
C TYR A 53 -3.18 -6.76 -1.59
N LYS A 54 -3.18 -5.43 -1.82
CA LYS A 54 -3.17 -4.83 -3.16
C LYS A 54 -1.94 -3.97 -3.44
N GLY A 55 -1.28 -3.47 -2.40
CA GLY A 55 -0.16 -2.54 -2.49
C GLY A 55 0.43 -2.21 -1.13
N PHE A 56 1.15 -1.10 -1.07
CA PHE A 56 1.81 -0.62 0.15
C PHE A 56 1.53 0.86 0.38
N ILE A 57 1.44 1.25 1.66
CA ILE A 57 1.63 2.62 2.09
C ILE A 57 3.13 2.78 2.34
N LEU A 58 3.78 3.62 1.55
CA LEU A 58 5.18 3.99 1.70
C LEU A 58 5.26 5.33 2.41
N ASN A 59 6.01 5.39 3.52
CA ASN A 59 6.38 6.64 4.16
C ASN A 59 7.90 6.79 4.10
N ILE A 60 8.37 8.01 3.83
CA ILE A 60 9.78 8.38 3.83
C ILE A 60 9.94 9.66 4.61
N HIS A 61 10.74 9.66 5.66
CA HIS A 61 11.12 10.84 6.44
C HIS A 61 12.52 11.27 6.03
N ASN A 62 12.62 12.45 5.43
CA ASN A 62 13.90 13.05 5.06
C ASN A 62 14.61 13.62 6.30
N LYS A 63 15.75 13.08 6.68
CA LYS A 63 16.58 13.52 7.82
C LYS A 63 17.66 14.52 7.42
N THR A 64 17.82 14.80 6.12
CA THR A 64 18.83 15.73 5.63
C THR A 64 18.35 17.19 5.71
N PRO A 65 19.27 18.17 5.70
CA PRO A 65 18.90 19.58 5.65
C PRO A 65 18.39 20.02 4.27
N ASP A 66 18.61 19.21 3.23
CA ASP A 66 18.23 19.50 1.84
C ASP A 66 17.12 18.58 1.34
N SER A 67 16.55 18.85 0.19
CA SER A 67 15.58 17.96 -0.44
C SER A 67 16.27 16.70 -0.95
N ILE A 68 15.57 15.57 -0.86
CA ILE A 68 15.95 14.28 -1.45
C ILE A 68 14.91 13.88 -2.49
N GLU A 69 15.25 12.99 -3.41
CA GLU A 69 14.38 12.58 -4.52
C GLU A 69 14.12 11.08 -4.50
N VAL A 70 12.87 10.65 -4.60
CA VAL A 70 12.55 9.23 -4.88
C VAL A 70 12.78 8.94 -6.35
N ASP A 71 13.73 8.06 -6.64
CA ASP A 71 13.99 7.55 -8.00
C ASP A 71 13.07 6.37 -8.31
N TRP A 72 11.88 6.68 -8.85
CA TRP A 72 10.91 5.64 -9.23
C TRP A 72 11.39 4.71 -10.35
N SER A 73 12.35 5.13 -11.16
CA SER A 73 12.92 4.28 -12.22
C SER A 73 13.76 3.15 -11.66
N ASN A 74 14.36 3.37 -10.47
CA ASN A 74 15.16 2.40 -9.75
C ASN A 74 14.45 1.90 -8.46
N THR A 75 13.20 2.32 -8.22
CA THR A 75 12.34 1.79 -7.17
C THR A 75 11.40 0.76 -7.76
N PHE A 76 11.37 -0.47 -7.21
CA PHE A 76 10.61 -1.55 -7.82
C PHE A 76 10.03 -2.55 -6.80
N TYR A 77 8.96 -3.20 -7.23
CA TYR A 77 8.32 -4.28 -6.51
C TYR A 77 9.17 -5.54 -6.54
N VAL A 78 9.32 -6.17 -5.38
CA VAL A 78 10.04 -7.43 -5.16
C VAL A 78 9.05 -8.49 -4.69
N TYR A 79 9.11 -9.67 -5.30
CA TYR A 79 8.38 -10.85 -4.87
C TYR A 79 9.32 -12.05 -4.77
N ASN A 80 9.41 -12.64 -3.56
CA ASN A 80 10.33 -13.75 -3.25
C ASN A 80 11.76 -13.47 -3.74
N GLY A 81 12.30 -12.29 -3.41
CA GLY A 81 13.64 -11.85 -3.77
C GLY A 81 13.83 -11.48 -5.25
N LYS A 82 12.77 -11.47 -6.07
CA LYS A 82 12.87 -11.19 -7.52
C LYS A 82 12.18 -9.88 -7.89
N LYS A 83 12.83 -9.04 -8.68
CA LYS A 83 12.24 -7.84 -9.29
C LYS A 83 11.07 -8.22 -10.19
N GLN A 84 9.91 -7.56 -9.99
CA GLN A 84 8.67 -7.81 -10.73
C GLN A 84 8.23 -6.63 -11.61
N GLY A 85 8.71 -5.43 -11.35
CA GLY A 85 8.34 -4.21 -12.07
C GLY A 85 8.35 -2.99 -11.16
N GLY A 86 7.98 -1.83 -11.71
CA GLY A 86 7.84 -0.58 -10.96
C GLY A 86 6.53 -0.51 -10.19
N PHE A 87 6.23 0.71 -9.72
CA PHE A 87 4.98 1.03 -9.03
C PHE A 87 4.14 2.00 -9.82
N TRP A 88 2.83 1.83 -9.73
CA TRP A 88 1.83 2.82 -10.08
C TRP A 88 1.28 3.47 -8.81
N PHE A 89 0.92 4.74 -8.89
CA PHE A 89 0.21 5.49 -7.86
C PHE A 89 -0.66 6.59 -8.48
N GLU A 90 -1.60 7.12 -7.72
CA GLU A 90 -2.50 8.16 -8.19
C GLU A 90 -1.74 9.39 -8.72
N GLY A 91 -2.20 9.92 -9.85
CA GLY A 91 -1.58 11.02 -10.59
C GLY A 91 -0.69 10.57 -11.75
N ILE A 92 -0.42 9.28 -11.91
CA ILE A 92 0.34 8.75 -13.06
C ILE A 92 -0.64 8.32 -14.16
N PRO A 93 -0.52 8.86 -15.39
CA PRO A 93 -1.27 8.34 -16.53
C PRO A 93 -0.96 6.86 -16.78
N TYR A 94 -1.94 6.08 -17.23
CA TYR A 94 -1.75 4.64 -17.46
C TYR A 94 -0.61 4.32 -18.43
N GLY A 95 -0.41 5.16 -19.45
CA GLY A 95 0.69 5.02 -20.41
C GLY A 95 2.09 5.14 -19.75
N ASP A 96 2.18 5.87 -18.65
CA ASP A 96 3.44 6.18 -17.96
C ASP A 96 3.64 5.34 -16.69
N LYS A 97 2.79 4.35 -16.43
CA LYS A 97 2.79 3.54 -15.19
C LYS A 97 4.14 2.88 -14.87
N ASN A 98 5.00 2.69 -15.85
CA ASN A 98 6.32 2.09 -15.66
C ASN A 98 7.46 3.12 -15.58
N LYS A 99 7.15 4.40 -15.72
CA LYS A 99 8.15 5.50 -15.75
C LYS A 99 7.59 6.74 -15.04
N PRO A 100 7.18 6.65 -13.78
CA PRO A 100 6.70 7.82 -13.05
C PRO A 100 7.84 8.85 -12.91
N ALA A 101 7.47 10.13 -12.92
CA ALA A 101 8.42 11.21 -12.64
C ALA A 101 8.95 11.08 -11.20
N PRO A 102 10.19 11.50 -10.94
CA PRO A 102 10.75 11.58 -9.60
C PRO A 102 9.85 12.38 -8.64
N SER A 103 9.98 12.10 -7.34
CA SER A 103 9.24 12.81 -6.29
C SER A 103 10.20 13.43 -5.29
N ASP A 104 10.18 14.76 -5.19
CA ASP A 104 11.01 15.50 -4.23
C ASP A 104 10.40 15.43 -2.81
N ILE A 105 11.26 15.25 -1.83
CA ILE A 105 10.92 15.24 -0.41
C ILE A 105 11.71 16.35 0.29
N ILE A 106 11.02 17.37 0.74
CA ILE A 106 11.62 18.53 1.44
C ILE A 106 12.24 18.08 2.77
N ALA A 107 13.29 18.79 3.19
CA ALA A 107 13.99 18.56 4.46
C ALA A 107 13.02 18.44 5.66
N GLY A 108 13.18 17.44 6.48
CA GLY A 108 12.40 17.22 7.70
C GLY A 108 10.93 16.83 7.47
N VAL A 109 10.50 16.63 6.21
CA VAL A 109 9.10 16.27 5.88
C VAL A 109 8.94 14.76 5.78
N ILE A 110 7.77 14.26 6.17
CA ILE A 110 7.34 12.89 5.92
C ILE A 110 6.54 12.87 4.61
N PHE A 111 7.08 12.18 3.62
CA PHE A 111 6.39 11.86 2.37
C PHE A 111 5.59 10.58 2.57
N THR A 112 4.30 10.61 2.22
CA THR A 112 3.41 9.44 2.26
C THR A 112 2.81 9.19 0.90
N LYS A 113 2.89 7.96 0.41
CA LYS A 113 2.33 7.56 -0.87
C LYS A 113 1.75 6.14 -0.82
N GLU A 114 0.54 5.97 -1.32
CA GLU A 114 0.02 4.65 -1.67
C GLU A 114 0.62 4.22 -3.00
N ILE A 115 1.27 3.06 -3.02
CA ILE A 115 1.93 2.52 -4.21
C ILE A 115 1.42 1.10 -4.49
N TYR A 116 1.18 0.82 -5.76
CA TYR A 116 0.65 -0.45 -6.24
C TYR A 116 1.59 -1.05 -7.27
N PRO A 117 1.90 -2.37 -7.25
CA PRO A 117 2.72 -2.99 -8.27
C PRO A 117 2.15 -2.73 -9.66
N ALA A 118 2.96 -2.12 -10.54
CA ALA A 118 2.50 -1.71 -11.88
C ALA A 118 2.08 -2.90 -12.75
N ASN A 119 2.71 -4.06 -12.56
CA ASN A 119 2.36 -5.31 -13.23
C ASN A 119 1.05 -5.95 -12.74
N LEU A 120 0.55 -5.53 -11.56
CA LEU A 120 -0.74 -5.93 -10.97
C LEU A 120 -1.80 -4.82 -11.09
N THR A 121 -1.52 -3.76 -11.84
CA THR A 121 -2.42 -2.62 -12.01
C THR A 121 -2.89 -2.55 -13.46
N THR A 122 -4.21 -2.57 -13.67
CA THR A 122 -4.86 -2.49 -14.98
C THR A 122 -5.90 -1.38 -15.02
N LEU A 123 -6.15 -0.82 -16.21
CA LEU A 123 -7.24 0.13 -16.41
C LEU A 123 -8.50 -0.64 -16.83
N SER A 124 -9.53 -0.62 -16.01
CA SER A 124 -10.83 -1.18 -16.34
C SER A 124 -11.56 -0.25 -17.31
N GLN A 125 -11.78 -0.69 -18.55
CA GLN A 125 -12.54 0.07 -19.54
C GLN A 125 -14.00 0.25 -19.14
N LEU A 126 -14.58 -0.73 -18.43
CA LEU A 126 -15.97 -0.66 -17.96
C LEU A 126 -16.16 0.34 -16.82
N ALA A 127 -15.20 0.40 -15.89
CA ALA A 127 -15.28 1.27 -14.73
C ALA A 127 -14.65 2.65 -14.97
N GLY A 128 -13.83 2.83 -16.01
CA GLY A 128 -13.01 4.02 -16.22
C GLY A 128 -12.02 4.28 -15.07
N ALA A 129 -11.69 3.24 -14.29
CA ALA A 129 -10.89 3.32 -13.09
C ALA A 129 -9.77 2.26 -13.10
N TYR A 130 -8.72 2.52 -12.30
CA TYR A 130 -7.66 1.54 -12.10
C TYR A 130 -8.13 0.42 -11.18
N VAL A 131 -7.77 -0.80 -11.55
CA VAL A 131 -8.01 -2.03 -10.77
C VAL A 131 -6.67 -2.62 -10.38
N HIS A 132 -6.51 -2.87 -9.08
CA HIS A 132 -5.32 -3.50 -8.52
C HIS A 132 -5.63 -4.97 -8.22
N GLU A 133 -4.91 -5.86 -8.89
CA GLU A 133 -4.98 -7.30 -8.65
C GLU A 133 -4.38 -7.65 -7.28
N GLU A 134 -4.66 -8.85 -6.82
CA GLU A 134 -4.14 -9.35 -5.55
C GLU A 134 -2.64 -9.62 -5.64
N MET A 135 -1.92 -9.19 -4.61
CA MET A 135 -0.54 -9.61 -4.38
C MET A 135 -0.54 -11.07 -3.94
N LYS A 136 0.49 -11.82 -4.29
CA LYS A 136 0.58 -13.25 -3.96
C LYS A 136 1.03 -13.44 -2.50
N LEU A 137 0.66 -14.60 -1.91
CA LEU A 137 1.23 -15.03 -0.63
C LEU A 137 2.74 -15.25 -0.77
N GLY A 138 3.48 -15.02 0.31
CA GLY A 138 4.94 -15.08 0.34
C GLY A 138 5.58 -13.72 0.63
N GLU A 139 6.87 -13.60 0.41
CA GLU A 139 7.61 -12.37 0.64
C GLU A 139 7.33 -11.34 -0.46
N ASN A 140 6.81 -10.19 -0.06
CA ASN A 140 6.47 -9.07 -0.91
C ASN A 140 7.18 -7.81 -0.40
N GLY A 141 7.71 -6.97 -1.28
CA GLY A 141 8.47 -5.82 -0.81
C GLY A 141 8.70 -4.72 -1.82
N VAL A 142 9.34 -3.69 -1.32
CA VAL A 142 9.77 -2.50 -2.07
C VAL A 142 11.29 -2.41 -2.02
N HIS A 143 11.94 -2.46 -3.16
CA HIS A 143 13.30 -1.96 -3.29
C HIS A 143 13.19 -0.46 -3.58
N LEU A 144 13.47 0.34 -2.56
CA LEU A 144 13.38 1.80 -2.60
C LEU A 144 14.74 2.38 -2.96
N THR A 145 14.78 3.28 -3.94
CA THR A 145 15.97 4.08 -4.26
C THR A 145 15.66 5.56 -4.08
N VAL A 146 16.44 6.23 -3.27
CA VAL A 146 16.38 7.66 -2.99
C VAL A 146 17.70 8.30 -3.41
N LYS A 147 17.64 9.41 -4.13
CA LYS A 147 18.82 10.21 -4.45
C LYS A 147 19.02 11.28 -3.38
N VAL A 148 20.21 11.33 -2.85
CA VAL A 148 20.71 12.37 -1.93
C VAL A 148 21.93 12.99 -2.57
N GLU A 149 21.90 14.29 -2.88
CA GLU A 149 22.99 14.95 -3.62
C GLU A 149 23.38 14.18 -4.89
N GLU A 150 22.39 13.76 -5.71
CA GLU A 150 22.55 12.95 -6.93
C GLU A 150 23.10 11.52 -6.71
N LYS A 151 23.41 11.12 -5.47
CA LYS A 151 23.88 9.76 -5.17
C LYS A 151 22.70 8.84 -4.83
N PRO A 152 22.53 7.71 -5.53
CA PRO A 152 21.49 6.76 -5.20
C PRO A 152 21.83 5.99 -3.91
N ILE A 153 20.87 5.95 -2.99
CA ILE A 153 20.90 5.16 -1.77
C ILE A 153 19.69 4.25 -1.79
N SER A 154 19.90 2.96 -1.61
CA SER A 154 18.82 1.98 -1.74
C SER A 154 18.63 1.17 -0.47
N GLU A 155 17.36 0.90 -0.14
CA GLU A 155 16.92 0.03 0.94
C GLU A 155 15.89 -0.98 0.40
N THR A 156 15.85 -2.17 0.99
CA THR A 156 14.82 -3.16 0.64
C THR A 156 13.99 -3.47 1.87
N LEU A 157 12.68 -3.21 1.77
CA LEU A 157 11.72 -3.47 2.82
C LEU A 157 10.80 -4.61 2.37
N THR A 158 10.63 -5.64 3.19
CA THR A 158 9.81 -6.81 2.85
C THR A 158 8.81 -7.16 3.94
N LEU A 159 7.65 -7.65 3.52
CA LEU A 159 6.56 -8.17 4.34
C LEU A 159 6.24 -9.58 3.86
N ASN A 160 5.97 -10.51 4.76
CA ASN A 160 5.55 -11.85 4.39
C ASN A 160 4.03 -11.99 4.52
N PHE A 161 3.36 -12.29 3.42
CA PHE A 161 1.91 -12.51 3.38
C PHE A 161 1.62 -14.00 3.47
N SER A 162 0.77 -14.38 4.40
CA SER A 162 0.38 -15.78 4.62
C SER A 162 -1.12 -15.89 4.95
N ASP A 163 -1.67 -17.08 4.78
CA ASP A 163 -2.99 -17.42 5.29
C ASP A 163 -3.01 -17.39 6.82
N LYS A 164 -4.18 -17.14 7.39
CA LYS A 164 -4.44 -17.22 8.85
C LYS A 164 -4.67 -18.62 9.32
#